data_ea873bbfdc31a0316cd684f186dfebac
#
_entry.id   ea873bbfdc31a0316cd684f186dfebac
#
_cell.length_a   1.000
_cell.length_b   1.000
_cell.length_c   1.000
_cell.angle_alpha   90.00
_cell.angle_beta   90.00
_cell.angle_gamma   90.00
#
_symmetry.space_group_name_H-M   'P 1'
#
loop_
_entity.id
_entity.type
_entity.pdbx_description
1 polymer ?
#
loop_
_entity_poly.entity_id
_entity_poly.type
_entity_poly.pdbx_seq_one_letter_code
_entity_poly.pdbx_strand_id
1 'polypeptide(L)'
;MFLNVETVNHQGINKVTENQTENLEDLFLIPREIPKFLLKQILELVYDIEISGSHFIPKTGGAVIISNHTDYLDVPVQGVFIDRKIVYLAKYELFHPQEDILAYVENPKSPFSKPPLSLMKPMIRLLVNRMGDSFGKNLQHWGGMPIIRNHYGESMDKKAAMGYYNQLEDYMVDILKSGELLSIYPEGTRSETGVMGPFKALAAKVAIRAGVPIIPTGISGAHNMSKPEAFLSGAAFKAKIVYNIGQPIPPEDFPKSPEKKAAKELTEELEKRVYYLKEHYERRGKPRKFITKL
;
A
#
# COMPACT_ATOMS: atom_id res chain seq x y z
N MET A 1 16.28 -10.54 -1.23
CA MET A 1 16.96 -10.77 0.06
C MET A 1 16.03 -10.21 1.13
N PHE A 2 15.21 -11.07 1.71
CA PHE A 2 14.17 -10.65 2.66
C PHE A 2 14.74 -10.67 4.07
N LEU A 3 14.51 -9.58 4.82
CA LEU A 3 14.86 -9.52 6.22
C LEU A 3 13.99 -10.51 7.00
N ASN A 4 14.60 -11.61 7.46
CA ASN A 4 14.00 -12.48 8.46
C ASN A 4 13.95 -11.72 9.79
N VAL A 5 12.76 -11.36 10.24
CA VAL A 5 12.50 -10.64 11.49
C VAL A 5 12.70 -11.54 12.73
N GLU A 6 12.98 -12.82 12.56
CA GLU A 6 13.06 -13.79 13.66
C GLU A 6 14.39 -13.88 14.42
N THR A 7 15.43 -13.15 14.04
CA THR A 7 16.71 -13.27 14.76
C THR A 7 17.40 -11.92 14.95
N VAL A 8 16.92 -11.14 15.92
CA VAL A 8 17.81 -10.25 16.68
C VAL A 8 18.10 -10.93 18.02
N ASN A 9 18.86 -12.01 17.97
CA ASN A 9 19.64 -12.50 19.09
C ASN A 9 21.12 -12.40 18.73
N HIS A 10 21.83 -11.66 19.56
CA HIS A 10 23.28 -11.53 19.52
C HIS A 10 23.94 -12.91 19.54
N GLN A 11 24.43 -13.39 18.39
CA GLN A 11 25.69 -14.13 18.25
C GLN A 11 25.87 -14.66 16.82
N GLY A 12 26.99 -14.32 16.20
CA GLY A 12 27.65 -15.17 15.22
C GLY A 12 27.15 -15.10 13.77
N ILE A 13 27.88 -14.34 12.95
CA ILE A 13 27.91 -14.49 11.50
C ILE A 13 28.32 -15.94 11.17
N ASN A 14 27.38 -16.77 10.75
CA ASN A 14 27.70 -18.06 10.14
C ASN A 14 27.29 -18.03 8.65
N LYS A 15 28.25 -18.39 7.82
CA LYS A 15 28.24 -18.55 6.38
C LYS A 15 26.94 -19.23 5.91
N VAL A 16 26.18 -18.52 5.10
CA VAL A 16 25.10 -19.11 4.29
C VAL A 16 25.78 -19.86 3.15
N THR A 17 25.79 -21.18 3.24
CA THR A 17 26.06 -22.07 2.10
C THR A 17 24.86 -21.98 1.17
N GLU A 18 25.13 -21.51 -0.06
CA GLU A 18 24.21 -21.64 -1.18
C GLU A 18 23.91 -23.13 -1.44
N ASN A 19 22.76 -23.59 -1.00
CA ASN A 19 22.11 -24.74 -1.61
C ASN A 19 20.85 -24.21 -2.29
N GLN A 20 20.90 -24.14 -3.62
CA GLN A 20 19.74 -24.02 -4.48
C GLN A 20 18.89 -25.30 -4.38
N THR A 21 18.17 -25.43 -3.31
CA THR A 21 16.92 -26.18 -3.34
C THR A 21 15.88 -25.18 -3.82
N GLU A 22 15.49 -25.28 -5.08
CA GLU A 22 14.21 -24.71 -5.54
C GLU A 22 13.17 -25.19 -4.55
N ASN A 23 12.75 -24.29 -3.66
CA ASN A 23 11.75 -24.62 -2.67
C ASN A 23 10.47 -24.94 -3.44
N LEU A 24 9.93 -26.15 -3.25
CA LEU A 24 8.61 -26.55 -3.77
C LEU A 24 7.52 -25.49 -3.47
N GLU A 25 7.77 -24.62 -2.52
CA GLU A 25 6.90 -23.50 -2.13
C GLU A 25 6.81 -22.39 -3.19
N ASP A 26 7.84 -22.21 -4.03
CA ASP A 26 7.82 -21.23 -5.14
C ASP A 26 6.94 -21.71 -6.32
N LEU A 27 6.63 -23.00 -6.36
CA LEU A 27 5.67 -23.59 -7.31
C LEU A 27 4.22 -23.11 -7.10
N PHE A 28 3.90 -22.53 -5.95
CA PHE A 28 2.55 -22.06 -5.62
C PHE A 28 2.38 -20.54 -5.74
N LEU A 29 3.37 -19.83 -6.29
CA LEU A 29 3.23 -18.42 -6.58
C LEU A 29 2.32 -18.22 -7.80
N ILE A 30 1.23 -17.51 -7.59
CA ILE A 30 0.28 -17.17 -8.66
C ILE A 30 0.85 -15.99 -9.45
N PRO A 31 1.04 -16.11 -10.78
CA PRO A 31 1.46 -14.98 -11.61
C PRO A 31 0.56 -13.77 -11.38
N ARG A 32 1.17 -12.59 -11.18
CA ARG A 32 0.46 -11.34 -10.85
C ARG A 32 -0.66 -11.00 -11.83
N GLU A 33 -0.49 -11.36 -13.09
CA GLU A 33 -1.44 -11.07 -14.18
C GLU A 33 -2.80 -11.72 -13.95
N ILE A 34 -2.83 -12.89 -13.30
CA ILE A 34 -4.10 -13.61 -13.01
C ILE A 34 -4.95 -12.84 -12.00
N PRO A 35 -4.49 -12.55 -10.77
CA PRO A 35 -5.29 -11.77 -9.82
C PRO A 35 -5.53 -10.34 -10.31
N LYS A 36 -4.58 -9.73 -11.03
CA LYS A 36 -4.77 -8.41 -11.65
C LYS A 36 -5.95 -8.42 -12.62
N PHE A 37 -6.00 -9.40 -13.51
CA PHE A 37 -7.10 -9.53 -14.48
C PHE A 37 -8.45 -9.76 -13.79
N LEU A 38 -8.52 -10.72 -12.86
CA LEU A 38 -9.75 -11.03 -12.14
C LEU A 38 -10.25 -9.83 -11.33
N LEU A 39 -9.36 -9.16 -10.62
CA LEU A 39 -9.69 -7.99 -9.81
C LEU A 39 -10.16 -6.83 -10.69
N LYS A 40 -9.54 -6.64 -11.87
CA LYS A 40 -9.98 -5.63 -12.83
C LYS A 40 -11.44 -5.88 -13.26
N GLN A 41 -11.77 -7.12 -13.64
CA GLN A 41 -13.14 -7.48 -14.04
C GLN A 41 -14.14 -7.22 -12.90
N ILE A 42 -13.78 -7.57 -11.67
CA ILE A 42 -14.64 -7.33 -10.50
C ILE A 42 -14.85 -5.83 -10.28
N LEU A 43 -13.80 -5.03 -10.36
CA LEU A 43 -13.86 -3.59 -10.14
C LEU A 43 -14.71 -2.91 -11.22
N GLU A 44 -14.53 -3.27 -12.50
CA GLU A 44 -15.30 -2.72 -13.63
C GLU A 44 -16.76 -3.20 -13.63
N LEU A 45 -17.06 -4.36 -13.03
CA LEU A 45 -18.44 -4.84 -12.86
C LEU A 45 -19.20 -4.06 -11.77
N VAL A 46 -18.48 -3.66 -10.71
CA VAL A 46 -19.10 -3.03 -9.53
C VAL A 46 -19.12 -1.51 -9.64
N TYR A 47 -18.04 -0.90 -10.16
CA TYR A 47 -17.83 0.55 -10.14
C TYR A 47 -17.68 1.11 -11.55
N ASP A 48 -18.15 2.34 -11.75
CA ASP A 48 -17.78 3.15 -12.91
C ASP A 48 -16.40 3.76 -12.67
N ILE A 49 -15.35 3.24 -13.36
CA ILE A 49 -13.97 3.65 -13.12
C ILE A 49 -13.43 4.43 -14.30
N GLU A 50 -13.00 5.65 -14.03
CA GLU A 50 -12.34 6.53 -15.00
C GLU A 50 -10.89 6.76 -14.63
N ILE A 51 -9.98 6.50 -15.59
CA ILE A 51 -8.54 6.70 -15.41
C ILE A 51 -8.05 7.74 -16.40
N SER A 52 -7.30 8.71 -15.90
CA SER A 52 -6.66 9.73 -16.76
C SER A 52 -5.15 9.81 -16.50
N GLY A 53 -4.40 10.27 -17.50
CA GLY A 53 -2.96 10.53 -17.37
C GLY A 53 -2.07 9.29 -17.32
N SER A 54 -2.52 8.10 -17.72
CA SER A 54 -1.72 6.86 -17.71
C SER A 54 -0.41 6.96 -18.49
N HIS A 55 -0.34 7.85 -19.49
CA HIS A 55 0.87 8.11 -20.26
C HIS A 55 1.99 8.77 -19.44
N PHE A 56 1.70 9.32 -18.26
CA PHE A 56 2.69 9.86 -17.33
C PHE A 56 3.45 8.80 -16.54
N ILE A 57 2.97 7.56 -16.54
CA ILE A 57 3.70 6.45 -15.90
C ILE A 57 4.87 6.06 -16.79
N PRO A 58 6.12 6.13 -16.30
CA PRO A 58 7.29 5.79 -17.12
C PRO A 58 7.27 4.30 -17.48
N LYS A 59 7.60 3.97 -18.72
CA LYS A 59 7.65 2.57 -19.19
C LYS A 59 8.78 1.78 -18.54
N THR A 60 9.87 2.43 -18.17
CA THR A 60 11.08 1.86 -17.55
C THR A 60 11.62 2.80 -16.48
N GLY A 61 12.51 2.30 -15.64
CA GLY A 61 13.12 3.07 -14.56
C GLY A 61 12.21 3.20 -13.32
N GLY A 62 12.81 3.55 -12.20
CA GLY A 62 12.10 3.74 -10.95
C GLY A 62 11.33 5.05 -10.92
N ALA A 63 10.21 5.05 -10.20
CA ALA A 63 9.47 6.28 -9.89
C ALA A 63 8.66 6.09 -8.61
N VAL A 64 8.49 7.17 -7.85
CA VAL A 64 7.58 7.18 -6.70
C VAL A 64 6.21 7.65 -7.17
N ILE A 65 5.17 6.88 -6.89
CA ILE A 65 3.78 7.27 -7.10
C ILE A 65 3.21 7.67 -5.74
N ILE A 66 2.57 8.82 -5.66
CA ILE A 66 1.87 9.26 -4.46
C ILE A 66 0.40 9.51 -4.75
N SER A 67 -0.45 9.20 -3.78
CA SER A 67 -1.89 9.43 -3.85
C SER A 67 -2.46 9.83 -2.49
N ASN A 68 -3.62 10.47 -2.49
CA ASN A 68 -4.46 10.53 -1.30
C ASN A 68 -5.01 9.13 -0.96
N HIS A 69 -5.39 8.92 0.30
CA HIS A 69 -5.84 7.61 0.78
C HIS A 69 -7.18 7.70 1.52
N THR A 70 -8.25 7.21 0.89
CA THR A 70 -9.61 7.35 1.40
C THR A 70 -10.33 6.02 1.62
N ASP A 71 -9.91 4.96 0.91
CA ASP A 71 -10.58 3.66 0.94
C ASP A 71 -9.61 2.50 0.72
N TYR A 72 -10.04 1.29 1.00
CA TYR A 72 -9.32 0.07 0.62
C TYR A 72 -9.23 -0.12 -0.90
N LEU A 73 -10.14 0.50 -1.67
CA LEU A 73 -10.16 0.45 -3.13
C LEU A 73 -8.99 1.21 -3.78
N ASP A 74 -8.37 2.15 -3.08
CA ASP A 74 -7.32 3.01 -3.64
C ASP A 74 -6.14 2.17 -4.18
N VAL A 75 -5.72 1.16 -3.41
CA VAL A 75 -4.61 0.27 -3.80
C VAL A 75 -4.97 -0.64 -4.99
N PRO A 76 -6.10 -1.39 -4.97
CA PRO A 76 -6.49 -2.21 -6.11
C PRO A 76 -6.75 -1.39 -7.38
N VAL A 77 -7.39 -0.22 -7.30
CA VAL A 77 -7.60 0.65 -8.46
C VAL A 77 -6.25 1.04 -9.07
N GLN A 78 -5.31 1.51 -8.28
CA GLN A 78 -3.98 1.83 -8.77
C GLN A 78 -3.25 0.59 -9.35
N GLY A 79 -3.30 -0.54 -8.66
CA GLY A 79 -2.57 -1.76 -9.03
C GLY A 79 -3.04 -2.44 -10.30
N VAL A 80 -4.37 -2.38 -10.61
CA VAL A 80 -4.92 -3.06 -11.79
C VAL A 80 -4.92 -2.19 -13.03
N PHE A 81 -5.01 -0.87 -12.88
CA PHE A 81 -5.08 0.05 -14.02
C PHE A 81 -3.72 0.63 -14.44
N ILE A 82 -2.65 0.38 -13.67
CA ILE A 82 -1.27 0.65 -14.07
C ILE A 82 -0.64 -0.67 -14.53
N ASP A 83 -0.08 -0.70 -15.74
CA ASP A 83 0.44 -1.94 -16.34
C ASP A 83 1.70 -2.45 -15.64
N ARG A 84 2.57 -1.55 -15.20
CA ARG A 84 3.79 -1.93 -14.48
C ARG A 84 3.50 -2.46 -13.08
N LYS A 85 4.39 -3.33 -12.60
CA LYS A 85 4.39 -3.75 -11.19
C LYS A 85 4.68 -2.53 -10.31
N ILE A 86 3.87 -2.40 -9.26
CA ILE A 86 4.04 -1.37 -8.25
C ILE A 86 4.32 -2.05 -6.93
N VAL A 87 5.31 -1.56 -6.19
CA VAL A 87 5.55 -1.96 -4.81
C VAL A 87 4.73 -1.07 -3.88
N TYR A 88 3.99 -1.68 -2.95
CA TYR A 88 3.11 -1.01 -2.00
C TYR A 88 3.57 -1.25 -0.57
N LEU A 89 3.61 -0.20 0.23
CA LEU A 89 3.79 -0.32 1.67
C LEU A 89 2.50 -0.84 2.31
N ALA A 90 2.54 -2.04 2.82
CA ALA A 90 1.38 -2.69 3.44
C ALA A 90 1.68 -3.07 4.89
N LYS A 91 0.66 -3.03 5.74
CA LYS A 91 0.80 -3.44 7.15
C LYS A 91 1.24 -4.89 7.22
N TYR A 92 2.16 -5.19 8.14
CA TYR A 92 2.69 -6.53 8.38
C TYR A 92 1.57 -7.57 8.57
N GLU A 93 0.52 -7.21 9.28
CA GLU A 93 -0.63 -8.07 9.57
C GLU A 93 -1.36 -8.57 8.31
N LEU A 94 -1.29 -7.81 7.21
CA LEU A 94 -1.89 -8.23 5.94
C LEU A 94 -1.19 -9.43 5.30
N PHE A 95 0.06 -9.70 5.70
CA PHE A 95 0.82 -10.85 5.22
C PHE A 95 0.58 -12.10 6.07
N HIS A 96 -0.04 -11.94 7.24
CA HIS A 96 -0.36 -12.98 8.21
C HIS A 96 -1.85 -12.99 8.57
N PRO A 97 -2.77 -13.03 7.57
CA PRO A 97 -4.22 -12.96 7.82
C PRO A 97 -4.74 -14.14 8.65
N GLN A 98 -3.98 -15.23 8.71
CA GLN A 98 -4.30 -16.40 9.51
C GLN A 98 -4.44 -16.05 11.00
N GLU A 99 -3.63 -15.14 11.53
CA GLU A 99 -3.66 -14.77 12.95
C GLU A 99 -4.98 -14.10 13.32
N ASP A 100 -5.42 -13.13 12.52
CA ASP A 100 -6.68 -12.41 12.72
C ASP A 100 -7.90 -13.32 12.54
N ILE A 101 -7.88 -14.18 11.50
CA ILE A 101 -8.97 -15.12 11.22
C ILE A 101 -9.09 -16.13 12.36
N LEU A 102 -7.98 -16.71 12.83
CA LEU A 102 -7.99 -17.65 13.94
C LEU A 102 -8.43 -16.97 15.24
N ALA A 103 -7.95 -15.77 15.53
CA ALA A 103 -8.38 -15.00 16.69
C ALA A 103 -9.89 -14.74 16.66
N TYR A 104 -10.46 -14.39 15.49
CA TYR A 104 -11.91 -14.24 15.33
C TYR A 104 -12.67 -15.54 15.54
N VAL A 105 -12.21 -16.65 14.94
CA VAL A 105 -12.85 -17.98 15.06
C VAL A 105 -12.83 -18.49 16.50
N GLU A 106 -11.76 -18.20 17.25
CA GLU A 106 -11.61 -18.62 18.66
C GLU A 106 -12.31 -17.67 19.63
N ASN A 107 -12.70 -16.47 19.21
CA ASN A 107 -13.34 -15.49 20.08
C ASN A 107 -14.66 -16.07 20.66
N PRO A 108 -14.86 -16.03 22.00
CA PRO A 108 -16.09 -16.51 22.63
C PRO A 108 -17.37 -15.81 22.16
N LYS A 109 -17.24 -14.60 21.63
CA LYS A 109 -18.35 -13.80 21.09
C LYS A 109 -18.62 -14.04 19.61
N SER A 110 -17.76 -14.83 18.93
CA SER A 110 -17.95 -15.14 17.50
C SER A 110 -19.08 -16.13 17.28
N PRO A 111 -19.70 -16.17 16.10
CA PRO A 111 -20.69 -17.18 15.73
C PRO A 111 -20.14 -18.61 15.85
N PHE A 112 -18.81 -18.76 15.72
CA PHE A 112 -18.13 -20.07 15.84
C PHE A 112 -18.00 -20.57 17.29
N SER A 113 -18.43 -19.81 18.29
CA SER A 113 -18.43 -20.28 19.68
C SER A 113 -19.48 -21.34 19.98
N LYS A 114 -20.53 -21.47 19.13
CA LYS A 114 -21.68 -22.36 19.35
C LYS A 114 -21.91 -23.32 18.20
N PRO A 115 -22.48 -24.54 18.45
CA PRO A 115 -22.91 -25.46 17.41
C PRO A 115 -24.01 -24.83 16.51
N PRO A 116 -24.05 -25.16 15.20
CA PRO A 116 -23.19 -26.13 14.51
C PRO A 116 -21.83 -25.57 14.07
N LEU A 117 -21.65 -24.24 14.07
CA LEU A 117 -20.43 -23.60 13.54
C LEU A 117 -19.15 -23.93 14.31
N SER A 118 -19.27 -24.22 15.60
CA SER A 118 -18.12 -24.66 16.42
C SER A 118 -17.49 -25.96 15.96
N LEU A 119 -18.25 -26.83 15.30
CA LEU A 119 -17.76 -28.09 14.73
C LEU A 119 -16.85 -27.87 13.52
N MET A 120 -16.94 -26.71 12.89
CA MET A 120 -16.12 -26.34 11.73
C MET A 120 -14.75 -25.79 12.14
N LYS A 121 -14.53 -25.42 13.40
CA LYS A 121 -13.26 -24.84 13.87
C LYS A 121 -12.01 -25.65 13.46
N PRO A 122 -11.96 -26.97 13.64
CA PRO A 122 -10.76 -27.74 13.27
C PRO A 122 -10.46 -27.68 11.78
N MET A 123 -11.50 -27.72 10.94
CA MET A 123 -11.37 -27.62 9.49
C MET A 123 -10.91 -26.22 9.07
N ILE A 124 -11.51 -25.17 9.64
CA ILE A 124 -11.13 -23.77 9.38
C ILE A 124 -9.67 -23.56 9.79
N ARG A 125 -9.28 -24.03 10.98
CA ARG A 125 -7.91 -23.92 11.48
C ARG A 125 -6.90 -24.59 10.52
N LEU A 126 -7.22 -25.79 10.05
CA LEU A 126 -6.38 -26.52 9.09
C LEU A 126 -6.24 -25.75 7.76
N LEU A 127 -7.34 -25.27 7.21
CA LEU A 127 -7.36 -24.51 5.95
C LEU A 127 -6.60 -23.18 6.10
N VAL A 128 -6.88 -22.43 7.15
CA VAL A 128 -6.28 -21.11 7.39
C VAL A 128 -4.77 -21.22 7.59
N ASN A 129 -4.30 -22.20 8.38
CA ASN A 129 -2.87 -22.43 8.57
C ASN A 129 -2.17 -22.83 7.27
N ARG A 130 -2.84 -23.63 6.42
CA ARG A 130 -2.26 -24.06 5.13
C ARG A 130 -2.23 -22.95 4.09
N MET A 131 -3.20 -22.02 4.11
CA MET A 131 -3.32 -20.92 3.14
C MET A 131 -2.57 -19.67 3.57
N GLY A 132 -2.39 -19.44 4.87
CA GLY A 132 -1.90 -18.17 5.40
C GLY A 132 -0.50 -17.81 4.90
N ASP A 133 0.44 -18.73 4.97
CA ASP A 133 1.81 -18.50 4.50
C ASP A 133 1.88 -18.28 2.99
N SER A 134 1.07 -19.04 2.24
CA SER A 134 0.98 -18.90 0.78
C SER A 134 0.40 -17.53 0.38
N PHE A 135 -0.58 -17.01 1.14
CA PHE A 135 -1.17 -15.70 0.87
C PHE A 135 -0.15 -14.57 1.05
N GLY A 136 0.59 -14.57 2.16
CA GLY A 136 1.63 -13.57 2.43
C GLY A 136 2.71 -13.56 1.35
N LYS A 137 3.19 -14.74 0.93
CA LYS A 137 4.17 -14.89 -0.15
C LYS A 137 3.64 -14.36 -1.49
N ASN A 138 2.39 -14.69 -1.84
CA ASN A 138 1.76 -14.18 -3.06
C ASN A 138 1.59 -12.64 -2.99
N LEU A 139 1.18 -12.09 -1.85
CA LEU A 139 1.06 -10.65 -1.67
C LEU A 139 2.40 -9.93 -1.88
N GLN A 140 3.51 -10.50 -1.38
CA GLN A 140 4.86 -9.99 -1.65
C GLN A 140 5.23 -10.12 -3.13
N HIS A 141 4.97 -11.27 -3.74
CA HIS A 141 5.21 -11.49 -5.16
C HIS A 141 4.46 -10.48 -6.04
N TRP A 142 3.24 -10.10 -5.65
CA TRP A 142 2.44 -9.09 -6.37
C TRP A 142 2.86 -7.65 -6.10
N GLY A 143 3.80 -7.41 -5.18
CA GLY A 143 4.37 -6.11 -4.89
C GLY A 143 4.08 -5.58 -3.48
N GLY A 144 3.45 -6.36 -2.61
CA GLY A 144 3.28 -5.98 -1.21
C GLY A 144 4.62 -5.95 -0.48
N MET A 145 4.93 -4.86 0.20
CA MET A 145 6.10 -4.69 1.05
C MET A 145 5.64 -4.52 2.50
N PRO A 146 5.95 -5.49 3.40
CA PRO A 146 5.49 -5.42 4.77
C PRO A 146 6.18 -4.29 5.53
N ILE A 147 5.41 -3.51 6.27
CA ILE A 147 5.92 -2.50 7.20
C ILE A 147 5.30 -2.67 8.58
N ILE A 148 6.14 -2.58 9.61
CA ILE A 148 5.70 -2.55 11.00
C ILE A 148 5.40 -1.10 11.36
N ARG A 149 4.15 -0.80 11.71
CA ARG A 149 3.74 0.52 12.19
C ARG A 149 3.84 0.59 13.71
N ASN A 150 4.10 1.79 14.22
CA ASN A 150 4.35 2.10 15.63
C ASN A 150 3.25 1.74 16.65
N HIS A 151 2.23 0.96 16.30
CA HIS A 151 1.34 0.41 17.34
C HIS A 151 2.04 -0.60 18.24
N TYR A 152 3.19 -1.10 17.81
CA TYR A 152 4.13 -1.87 18.65
C TYR A 152 5.18 -0.97 19.34
N GLY A 153 5.12 0.35 19.14
CA GLY A 153 6.09 1.33 19.62
C GLY A 153 6.06 1.62 21.12
N GLU A 154 5.13 1.06 21.88
CA GLU A 154 5.22 1.08 23.34
C GLU A 154 6.32 0.16 23.90
N SER A 155 6.82 -0.77 23.09
CA SER A 155 7.87 -1.71 23.50
C SER A 155 9.21 -1.53 22.78
N MET A 156 9.29 -0.70 21.75
CA MET A 156 10.53 -0.50 20.98
C MET A 156 11.25 0.78 21.43
N ASP A 157 12.50 0.65 21.85
CA ASP A 157 13.35 1.82 22.15
C ASP A 157 13.42 2.77 20.94
N LYS A 158 13.41 4.09 21.20
CA LYS A 158 13.47 5.14 20.17
C LYS A 158 14.64 4.95 19.18
N LYS A 159 15.78 4.46 19.66
CA LYS A 159 16.95 4.20 18.83
C LYS A 159 16.72 3.02 17.88
N ALA A 160 16.11 1.95 18.36
CA ALA A 160 15.76 0.79 17.56
C ALA A 160 14.70 1.15 16.49
N ALA A 161 13.68 1.93 16.87
CA ALA A 161 12.68 2.42 15.93
C ALA A 161 13.29 3.30 14.82
N MET A 162 14.19 4.21 15.19
CA MET A 162 14.90 5.05 14.21
C MET A 162 15.78 4.21 13.28
N GLY A 163 16.48 3.20 13.82
CA GLY A 163 17.25 2.24 13.01
C GLY A 163 16.39 1.51 11.99
N TYR A 164 15.23 1.01 12.41
CA TYR A 164 14.28 0.35 11.52
C TYR A 164 13.79 1.27 10.39
N TYR A 165 13.39 2.51 10.69
CA TYR A 165 12.93 3.44 9.67
C TYR A 165 14.03 3.85 8.70
N ASN A 166 15.28 3.98 9.14
CA ASN A 166 16.40 4.26 8.24
C ASN A 166 16.63 3.08 7.28
N GLN A 167 16.62 1.84 7.78
CA GLN A 167 16.75 0.64 6.94
C GLN A 167 15.58 0.53 5.94
N LEU A 168 14.35 0.86 6.37
CA LEU A 168 13.18 0.87 5.50
C LEU A 168 13.33 1.91 4.37
N GLU A 169 13.82 3.11 4.68
CA GLU A 169 14.11 4.14 3.68
C GLU A 169 15.20 3.68 2.70
N ASP A 170 16.29 3.08 3.18
CA ASP A 170 17.35 2.55 2.34
C ASP A 170 16.82 1.47 1.39
N TYR A 171 16.00 0.56 1.89
CA TYR A 171 15.37 -0.48 1.08
C TYR A 171 14.42 0.10 0.01
N MET A 172 13.64 1.14 0.33
CA MET A 172 12.82 1.84 -0.66
C MET A 172 13.67 2.48 -1.76
N VAL A 173 14.81 3.07 -1.40
CA VAL A 173 15.75 3.66 -2.37
C VAL A 173 16.32 2.57 -3.28
N ASP A 174 16.65 1.40 -2.76
CA ASP A 174 17.16 0.28 -3.55
C ASP A 174 16.10 -0.26 -4.53
N ILE A 175 14.84 -0.39 -4.11
CA ILE A 175 13.70 -0.73 -4.98
C ILE A 175 13.60 0.26 -6.15
N LEU A 176 13.68 1.54 -5.88
CA LEU A 176 13.59 2.57 -6.92
C LEU A 176 14.78 2.54 -7.87
N LYS A 177 16.00 2.34 -7.35
CA LYS A 177 17.23 2.21 -8.14
C LYS A 177 17.25 0.94 -8.99
N SER A 178 16.57 -0.14 -8.57
CA SER A 178 16.40 -1.33 -9.39
C SER A 178 15.41 -1.15 -10.55
N GLY A 179 14.75 0.01 -10.61
CA GLY A 179 13.84 0.37 -11.70
C GLY A 179 12.37 0.09 -11.43
N GLU A 180 12.00 -0.25 -10.20
CA GLU A 180 10.61 -0.54 -9.83
C GLU A 180 9.81 0.73 -9.51
N LEU A 181 8.48 0.65 -9.62
CA LEU A 181 7.58 1.69 -9.13
C LEU A 181 7.29 1.45 -7.64
N LEU A 182 7.34 2.52 -6.85
CA LEU A 182 6.99 2.48 -5.43
C LEU A 182 5.81 3.41 -5.17
N SER A 183 4.71 2.86 -4.63
CA SER A 183 3.55 3.66 -4.25
C SER A 183 3.56 3.96 -2.75
N ILE A 184 3.42 5.25 -2.44
CA ILE A 184 3.35 5.75 -1.06
C ILE A 184 2.10 6.62 -0.92
N TYR A 185 1.29 6.33 0.10
CA TYR A 185 0.21 7.19 0.54
C TYR A 185 0.74 8.10 1.65
N PRO A 186 1.09 9.36 1.35
CA PRO A 186 1.88 10.19 2.25
C PRO A 186 1.11 10.66 3.50
N GLU A 187 -0.20 10.54 3.52
CA GLU A 187 -1.02 10.72 4.73
C GLU A 187 -0.64 9.71 5.82
N GLY A 188 -0.17 8.52 5.43
CA GLY A 188 0.24 7.44 6.31
C GLY A 188 -0.92 6.66 6.93
N THR A 189 -2.15 7.07 6.72
CA THR A 189 -3.37 6.35 7.11
C THR A 189 -4.49 6.71 6.14
N ARG A 190 -5.55 5.91 6.09
CA ARG A 190 -6.76 6.27 5.33
C ARG A 190 -7.52 7.36 6.05
N SER A 191 -8.07 8.31 5.28
CA SER A 191 -8.94 9.33 5.79
C SER A 191 -10.29 8.73 6.23
N GLU A 192 -10.68 8.98 7.46
CA GLU A 192 -11.99 8.54 7.98
C GLU A 192 -13.14 9.40 7.43
N THR A 193 -12.85 10.64 7.08
CA THR A 193 -13.84 11.63 6.63
C THR A 193 -13.91 11.80 5.11
N GLY A 194 -13.02 11.13 4.36
CA GLY A 194 -12.84 11.35 2.93
C GLY A 194 -12.09 12.64 2.58
N VAL A 195 -11.75 13.46 3.58
CA VAL A 195 -10.92 14.66 3.40
C VAL A 195 -9.45 14.27 3.44
N MET A 196 -8.67 14.78 2.49
CA MET A 196 -7.23 14.54 2.43
C MET A 196 -6.53 15.17 3.64
N GLY A 197 -5.72 14.39 4.34
CA GLY A 197 -4.90 14.82 5.46
C GLY A 197 -3.54 15.40 5.01
N PRO A 198 -2.75 15.94 5.96
CA PRO A 198 -1.44 16.49 5.66
C PRO A 198 -0.45 15.41 5.25
N PHE A 199 0.44 15.73 4.33
CA PHE A 199 1.44 14.80 3.81
C PHE A 199 2.69 14.73 4.68
N LYS A 200 3.19 13.50 4.88
CA LYS A 200 4.50 13.23 5.48
C LYS A 200 5.58 13.21 4.42
N ALA A 201 6.78 13.65 4.79
CA ALA A 201 7.87 13.87 3.85
C ALA A 201 8.58 12.60 3.34
N LEU A 202 8.15 11.40 3.73
CA LEU A 202 8.82 10.14 3.37
C LEU A 202 8.93 9.97 1.86
N ALA A 203 7.84 10.17 1.11
CA ALA A 203 7.84 10.00 -0.34
C ALA A 203 8.82 10.94 -1.05
N ALA A 204 8.81 12.22 -0.66
CA ALA A 204 9.74 13.22 -1.20
C ALA A 204 11.19 12.89 -0.84
N LYS A 205 11.46 12.49 0.40
CA LYS A 205 12.79 12.10 0.87
C LYS A 205 13.36 10.93 0.08
N VAL A 206 12.56 9.88 -0.10
CA VAL A 206 12.98 8.66 -0.82
C VAL A 206 13.21 8.97 -2.31
N ALA A 207 12.34 9.78 -2.95
CA ALA A 207 12.52 10.20 -4.33
C ALA A 207 13.81 11.02 -4.54
N ILE A 208 14.09 11.97 -3.65
CA ILE A 208 15.33 12.78 -3.68
C ILE A 208 16.57 11.89 -3.54
N ARG A 209 16.58 10.99 -2.55
CA ARG A 209 17.69 10.07 -2.29
C ARG A 209 17.94 9.07 -3.43
N ALA A 210 16.86 8.61 -4.07
CA ALA A 210 16.94 7.69 -5.20
C ALA A 210 17.28 8.40 -6.52
N GLY A 211 17.04 9.71 -6.62
CA GLY A 211 17.21 10.48 -7.86
C GLY A 211 16.21 10.06 -8.95
N VAL A 212 14.97 9.75 -8.56
CA VAL A 212 13.92 9.30 -9.48
C VAL A 212 12.72 10.25 -9.48
N PRO A 213 11.93 10.32 -10.56
CA PRO A 213 10.76 11.18 -10.62
C PRO A 213 9.70 10.78 -9.59
N ILE A 214 8.90 11.76 -9.16
CA ILE A 214 7.73 11.53 -8.33
C ILE A 214 6.47 11.93 -9.09
N ILE A 215 5.46 11.04 -9.07
CA ILE A 215 4.24 11.14 -9.85
C ILE A 215 3.07 11.39 -8.88
N PRO A 216 2.52 12.60 -8.85
CA PRO A 216 1.33 12.87 -8.05
C PRO A 216 0.11 12.24 -8.71
N THR A 217 -0.73 11.58 -7.92
CA THR A 217 -2.00 11.05 -8.37
C THR A 217 -3.11 11.39 -7.38
N GLY A 218 -4.35 11.46 -7.86
CA GLY A 218 -5.51 11.74 -7.04
C GLY A 218 -6.64 10.75 -7.31
N ILE A 219 -7.22 10.19 -6.24
CA ILE A 219 -8.38 9.33 -6.32
C ILE A 219 -9.59 9.99 -5.66
N SER A 220 -10.74 9.92 -6.32
CA SER A 220 -12.02 10.44 -5.81
C SER A 220 -13.15 9.45 -6.07
N GLY A 221 -14.25 9.60 -5.32
CA GLY A 221 -15.41 8.71 -5.42
C GLY A 221 -15.28 7.36 -4.71
N ALA A 222 -14.09 6.99 -4.21
CA ALA A 222 -13.84 5.69 -3.56
C ALA A 222 -14.26 5.66 -2.07
N HIS A 223 -14.36 6.82 -1.39
CA HIS A 223 -14.56 6.88 0.06
C HIS A 223 -15.78 6.09 0.53
N ASN A 224 -15.57 5.14 1.43
CA ASN A 224 -16.55 4.19 1.99
C ASN A 224 -17.19 3.22 0.98
N MET A 225 -16.74 3.18 -0.28
CA MET A 225 -17.35 2.32 -1.29
C MET A 225 -16.93 0.84 -1.17
N SER A 226 -15.87 0.52 -0.43
CA SER A 226 -15.51 -0.86 -0.07
C SER A 226 -16.26 -1.42 1.13
N LYS A 227 -17.05 -0.60 1.84
CA LYS A 227 -17.76 -1.03 3.05
C LYS A 227 -19.01 -1.84 2.71
N PRO A 228 -19.38 -2.84 3.55
CA PRO A 228 -20.59 -3.63 3.35
C PRO A 228 -21.86 -2.78 3.18
N GLU A 229 -21.97 -1.66 3.89
CA GLU A 229 -23.11 -0.74 3.84
C GLU A 229 -23.30 -0.13 2.44
N ALA A 230 -22.21 0.12 1.71
CA ALA A 230 -22.29 0.63 0.34
C ALA A 230 -22.88 -0.41 -0.63
N PHE A 231 -22.57 -1.68 -0.43
CA PHE A 231 -23.15 -2.78 -1.22
C PHE A 231 -24.62 -3.02 -0.86
N LEU A 232 -24.94 -3.06 0.44
CA LEU A 232 -26.32 -3.27 0.92
C LEU A 232 -27.27 -2.16 0.49
N SER A 233 -26.79 -0.92 0.45
CA SER A 233 -27.57 0.24 -0.02
C SER A 233 -27.61 0.39 -1.55
N GLY A 234 -26.78 -0.38 -2.27
CA GLY A 234 -26.60 -0.23 -3.70
C GLY A 234 -25.74 0.96 -4.12
N ALA A 235 -25.16 1.70 -3.15
CA ALA A 235 -24.32 2.87 -3.44
C ALA A 235 -23.03 2.48 -4.18
N ALA A 236 -22.43 1.32 -3.84
CA ALA A 236 -21.25 0.81 -4.50
C ALA A 236 -21.45 0.66 -6.03
N PHE A 237 -22.60 0.13 -6.47
CA PHE A 237 -22.91 -0.09 -7.87
C PHE A 237 -23.25 1.18 -8.66
N LYS A 238 -23.31 2.32 -7.99
CA LYS A 238 -23.54 3.65 -8.58
C LYS A 238 -22.33 4.56 -8.40
N ALA A 239 -21.29 4.07 -7.75
CA ALA A 239 -20.12 4.87 -7.45
C ALA A 239 -19.28 5.06 -8.72
N LYS A 240 -18.96 6.32 -9.00
CA LYS A 240 -17.97 6.68 -9.99
C LYS A 240 -16.65 6.96 -9.30
N ILE A 241 -15.62 6.14 -9.59
CA ILE A 241 -14.28 6.26 -9.06
C ILE A 241 -13.41 6.88 -10.16
N VAL A 242 -12.79 8.00 -9.86
CA VAL A 242 -11.89 8.68 -10.79
C VAL A 242 -10.48 8.66 -10.24
N TYR A 243 -9.53 8.16 -11.04
CA TYR A 243 -8.12 8.13 -10.71
C TYR A 243 -7.33 8.96 -11.72
N ASN A 244 -6.86 10.12 -11.29
CA ASN A 244 -6.12 11.07 -12.11
C ASN A 244 -4.63 10.95 -11.82
N ILE A 245 -3.84 10.71 -12.86
CA ILE A 245 -2.39 10.65 -12.81
C ILE A 245 -1.87 11.97 -13.36
N GLY A 246 -1.12 12.71 -12.53
CA GLY A 246 -0.57 14.01 -12.89
C GLY A 246 0.81 13.93 -13.52
N GLN A 247 1.26 15.05 -14.04
CA GLN A 247 2.59 15.18 -14.62
C GLN A 247 3.67 14.88 -13.57
N PRO A 248 4.64 14.01 -13.87
CA PRO A 248 5.77 13.74 -12.99
C PRO A 248 6.58 15.00 -12.68
N ILE A 249 7.12 15.08 -11.48
CA ILE A 249 8.18 16.03 -11.14
C ILE A 249 9.49 15.27 -11.29
N PRO A 250 10.30 15.60 -12.27
CA PRO A 250 11.58 14.94 -12.50
C PRO A 250 12.63 15.42 -11.48
N PRO A 251 13.72 14.67 -11.23
CA PRO A 251 14.73 15.01 -10.23
C PRO A 251 15.40 16.37 -10.43
N GLU A 252 15.54 16.83 -11.67
CA GLU A 252 16.11 18.12 -12.02
C GLU A 252 15.27 19.31 -11.51
N ASP A 253 13.97 19.11 -11.30
CA ASP A 253 13.03 20.10 -10.81
C ASP A 253 12.89 20.06 -9.27
N PHE A 254 13.60 19.17 -8.59
CA PHE A 254 13.56 19.09 -7.13
C PHE A 254 14.21 20.34 -6.50
N PRO A 255 13.71 20.77 -5.32
CA PRO A 255 14.31 21.90 -4.61
C PRO A 255 15.81 21.65 -4.32
N LYS A 256 16.65 22.64 -4.62
CA LYS A 256 18.11 22.56 -4.45
C LYS A 256 18.59 22.94 -3.03
N SER A 257 17.70 22.94 -2.07
CA SER A 257 18.01 23.17 -0.65
C SER A 257 18.56 21.91 0.01
N PRO A 258 19.13 22.00 1.24
CA PRO A 258 19.55 20.79 1.98
C PRO A 258 18.41 19.76 2.09
N GLU A 259 18.76 18.45 2.04
CA GLU A 259 17.82 17.33 1.89
C GLU A 259 16.53 17.47 2.71
N LYS A 260 16.63 17.75 4.00
CA LYS A 260 15.46 17.90 4.88
C LYS A 260 14.54 19.04 4.47
N LYS A 261 15.11 20.17 4.04
CA LYS A 261 14.35 21.33 3.58
C LYS A 261 13.75 21.06 2.18
N ALA A 262 14.53 20.48 1.28
CA ALA A 262 14.09 20.06 -0.04
C ALA A 262 12.92 19.09 0.04
N ALA A 263 13.02 18.06 0.91
CA ALA A 263 11.93 17.11 1.10
C ALA A 263 10.65 17.78 1.63
N LYS A 264 10.77 18.77 2.51
CA LYS A 264 9.62 19.53 3.00
C LYS A 264 8.98 20.36 1.89
N GLU A 265 9.76 21.16 1.16
CA GLU A 265 9.29 22.00 0.06
C GLU A 265 8.63 21.14 -1.04
N LEU A 266 9.24 20.03 -1.41
CA LEU A 266 8.68 19.09 -2.38
C LEU A 266 7.37 18.48 -1.87
N THR A 267 7.28 18.13 -0.57
CA THR A 267 6.06 17.60 0.03
C THR A 267 4.90 18.60 -0.04
N GLU A 268 5.15 19.87 0.25
CA GLU A 268 4.14 20.92 0.17
C GLU A 268 3.63 21.14 -1.27
N GLU A 269 4.52 21.02 -2.26
CA GLU A 269 4.13 21.09 -3.67
C GLU A 269 3.31 19.87 -4.08
N LEU A 270 3.74 18.66 -3.67
CA LEU A 270 3.06 17.41 -3.97
C LEU A 270 1.65 17.36 -3.35
N GLU A 271 1.49 17.83 -2.12
CA GLU A 271 0.20 17.93 -1.43
C GLU A 271 -0.79 18.78 -2.24
N LYS A 272 -0.34 19.94 -2.76
CA LYS A 272 -1.16 20.81 -3.63
C LYS A 272 -1.54 20.10 -4.94
N ARG A 273 -0.60 19.42 -5.59
CA ARG A 273 -0.86 18.71 -6.85
C ARG A 273 -1.85 17.57 -6.68
N VAL A 274 -1.68 16.74 -5.63
CA VAL A 274 -2.61 15.64 -5.34
C VAL A 274 -4.00 16.18 -4.99
N TYR A 275 -4.07 17.24 -4.18
CA TYR A 275 -5.32 17.90 -3.88
C TYR A 275 -6.03 18.40 -5.15
N TYR A 276 -5.31 19.04 -6.06
CA TYR A 276 -5.85 19.49 -7.34
C TYR A 276 -6.36 18.35 -8.21
N LEU A 277 -5.59 17.26 -8.32
CA LEU A 277 -5.96 16.08 -9.09
C LEU A 277 -7.20 15.38 -8.54
N LYS A 278 -7.34 15.31 -7.22
CA LYS A 278 -8.53 14.81 -6.53
C LYS A 278 -9.73 15.71 -6.77
N GLU A 279 -9.58 17.05 -6.62
CA GLU A 279 -10.67 18.01 -6.69
C GLU A 279 -11.13 18.34 -8.12
N HIS A 280 -10.32 18.10 -9.13
CA HIS A 280 -10.71 18.39 -10.50
C HIS A 280 -11.97 17.64 -10.93
N TYR A 281 -12.26 16.53 -10.30
CA TYR A 281 -13.50 15.78 -10.49
C TYR A 281 -14.63 16.26 -9.57
N GLU A 282 -14.33 16.61 -8.33
CA GLU A 282 -15.33 17.03 -7.32
C GLU A 282 -15.83 18.46 -7.50
N ARG A 283 -15.22 19.27 -8.37
CA ARG A 283 -15.50 20.70 -8.58
C ARG A 283 -16.83 21.07 -9.21
N ARG A 284 -17.77 20.17 -9.31
CA ARG A 284 -19.16 20.56 -9.59
C ARG A 284 -19.87 21.14 -8.36
N GLY A 285 -19.20 21.27 -7.23
CA GLY A 285 -19.67 21.85 -5.97
C GLY A 285 -18.67 22.86 -5.39
N LYS A 286 -19.12 23.62 -4.39
CA LYS A 286 -18.39 24.71 -3.73
C LYS A 286 -16.94 24.35 -3.35
N PRO A 287 -15.98 25.31 -3.45
CA PRO A 287 -14.59 25.08 -3.07
C PRO A 287 -14.51 24.65 -1.59
N ARG A 288 -13.93 23.45 -1.34
CA ARG A 288 -13.65 22.98 0.00
C ARG A 288 -12.36 23.65 0.49
N LYS A 289 -12.36 24.11 1.73
CA LYS A 289 -11.13 24.60 2.34
C LYS A 289 -10.22 23.42 2.65
N PHE A 290 -8.96 23.56 2.32
CA PHE A 290 -7.92 22.61 2.69
C PHE A 290 -7.77 22.60 4.22
N ILE A 291 -7.98 21.45 4.86
CA ILE A 291 -7.82 21.30 6.31
C ILE A 291 -6.40 20.84 6.57
N THR A 292 -5.52 21.78 6.90
CA THR A 292 -4.11 21.51 7.24
C THR A 292 -3.88 21.25 8.73
N LYS A 293 -4.93 21.28 9.54
CA LYS A 293 -4.82 21.05 10.99
C LYS A 293 -5.76 19.93 11.41
N LEU A 294 -5.19 18.89 11.91
CA LEU A 294 -5.74 18.01 12.92
C LEU A 294 -4.90 18.17 14.17
#